data_b042253ce21d9b04e1291d5364a590f1
#
_entry.id   b042253ce21d9b04e1291d5364a590f1
#
_cell.length_a   1.000
_cell.length_b   1.000
_cell.length_c   1.000
_cell.angle_alpha   90.00
_cell.angle_beta   90.00
_cell.angle_gamma   90.00
#
_symmetry.space_group_name_H-M   'P 1'
#
loop_
_entity.id
_entity.type
_entity.pdbx_description
1 polymer ?
#
loop_
_entity_poly.entity_id
_entity_poly.type
_entity_poly.pdbx_seq_one_letter_code
_entity_poly.pdbx_strand_id
1 'polypeptide(L)'
;MRVLFVNWVDYLDAEGRGGGVSLYQRNLMAARPGDDTVFLASGTSYDLRPGPPRWEQMRHGPDRDRARRFEIVNSGVMAPAHVSFGDPAQVTHPATEAVFFDFVARQGPFDVVHFNNLEGLPAGVLRLGDRFPGTRVVMSLHNYYPFCPQVNLWRQERAHCTDFEGGAACETCLTVRPAPRSVRLAGGLSYRLKCAGLEPGTRVYDGVFRVVMGLGRRGLALLRALRPSPAQAPPVSQAGAYAARRSAMVGAMNAGCDVVLCVSDAVRDIALSYGLEPDLARTCYIGTAQAEIWAQSAPRPLPPGPLRIAYLGYMRRDKGFFFLLDALEAAPDALLGQLHLVVAARRGEEAAMTRLEALRPRLAALDWHDGYTHAGLDGLLGDVDVGLVPPLWADNLPQVAIEMHSRHIPLLCSDRGGAQELAGCDAMVFAAGDGAAFRARLAALVAGEIDMDAYWRCARAPVTMAQHVAELERHYHP
;
A
#
# COMPACT_ATOMS: atom_id res chain seq x y z
N MET A 1 18.72 -12.16 18.21
CA MET A 1 18.17 -12.59 16.91
C MET A 1 18.36 -11.46 15.92
N ARG A 2 19.12 -11.70 14.87
CA ARG A 2 19.43 -10.70 13.85
C ARG A 2 18.48 -10.80 12.65
N VAL A 3 17.77 -9.70 12.35
CA VAL A 3 16.70 -9.67 11.34
C VAL A 3 17.05 -8.73 10.20
N LEU A 4 16.93 -9.22 8.98
CA LEU A 4 16.94 -8.39 7.77
C LEU A 4 15.50 -8.10 7.34
N PHE A 5 15.10 -6.84 7.34
CA PHE A 5 13.86 -6.40 6.71
C PHE A 5 14.11 -5.95 5.26
N VAL A 6 13.29 -6.43 4.35
CA VAL A 6 13.37 -6.08 2.92
C VAL A 6 12.07 -5.39 2.49
N ASN A 7 12.20 -4.26 1.81
CA ASN A 7 11.08 -3.56 1.17
C ASN A 7 11.55 -2.93 -0.14
N TRP A 8 10.64 -2.59 -1.03
CA TRP A 8 10.97 -1.98 -2.32
C TRP A 8 11.49 -0.54 -2.20
N VAL A 9 11.11 0.18 -1.15
CA VAL A 9 11.49 1.58 -0.90
C VAL A 9 11.99 1.74 0.53
N ASP A 10 12.87 2.70 0.74
CA ASP A 10 13.34 3.08 2.07
C ASP A 10 12.17 3.54 2.97
N TYR A 11 12.15 3.08 4.22
CA TYR A 11 11.13 3.49 5.19
C TYR A 11 11.24 4.97 5.62
N LEU A 12 12.37 5.63 5.31
CA LEU A 12 12.59 7.06 5.51
C LEU A 12 12.52 7.84 4.18
N ASP A 13 11.92 7.28 3.13
CA ASP A 13 11.78 7.93 1.83
C ASP A 13 10.98 9.23 1.94
N ALA A 14 11.63 10.36 1.62
CA ALA A 14 11.01 11.68 1.66
C ALA A 14 9.93 11.88 0.58
N GLU A 15 9.95 11.07 -0.49
CA GLU A 15 8.93 11.10 -1.54
C GLU A 15 7.61 10.44 -1.12
N GLY A 16 7.61 9.68 -0.01
CA GLY A 16 6.42 9.02 0.52
C GLY A 16 5.86 7.91 -0.38
N ARG A 17 6.69 7.34 -1.27
CA ARG A 17 6.27 6.37 -2.30
C ARG A 17 5.73 5.06 -1.73
N GLY A 18 6.19 4.66 -0.57
CA GLY A 18 5.78 3.41 0.08
C GLY A 18 4.44 3.47 0.82
N GLY A 19 3.84 4.65 0.96
CA GLY A 19 2.54 4.82 1.62
C GLY A 19 2.49 4.21 3.02
N GLY A 20 1.41 3.47 3.32
CA GLY A 20 1.18 2.82 4.62
C GLY A 20 2.26 1.80 5.00
N VAL A 21 2.86 1.11 4.01
CA VAL A 21 3.92 0.11 4.28
C VAL A 21 5.20 0.79 4.78
N SER A 22 5.57 1.96 4.24
CA SER A 22 6.72 2.72 4.75
C SER A 22 6.48 3.24 6.17
N LEU A 23 5.25 3.66 6.49
CA LEU A 23 4.89 4.06 7.85
C LEU A 23 4.98 2.86 8.82
N TYR A 24 4.40 1.73 8.45
CA TYR A 24 4.52 0.48 9.21
C TYR A 24 5.99 0.11 9.45
N GLN A 25 6.79 0.08 8.38
CA GLN A 25 8.21 -0.26 8.48
C GLN A 25 8.99 0.72 9.37
N ARG A 26 8.67 2.01 9.32
CA ARG A 26 9.25 3.03 10.21
C ARG A 26 8.94 2.74 11.67
N ASN A 27 7.70 2.42 11.98
CA ASN A 27 7.27 2.07 13.34
C ASN A 27 7.96 0.79 13.82
N LEU A 28 8.06 -0.22 12.96
CA LEU A 28 8.72 -1.49 13.26
C LEU A 28 10.22 -1.29 13.53
N MET A 29 10.92 -0.50 12.69
CA MET A 29 12.34 -0.18 12.88
C MET A 29 12.58 0.64 14.16
N ALA A 30 11.63 1.49 14.55
CA ALA A 30 11.69 2.25 15.80
C ALA A 30 11.44 1.37 17.04
N ALA A 31 10.56 0.38 16.91
CA ALA A 31 10.28 -0.60 17.98
C ALA A 31 11.40 -1.64 18.19
N ARG A 32 12.29 -1.79 17.20
CA ARG A 32 13.48 -2.66 17.27
C ARG A 32 14.76 -1.83 17.09
N PRO A 33 15.11 -0.98 18.06
CA PRO A 33 16.34 -0.21 17.99
C PRO A 33 17.54 -1.15 18.20
N GLY A 34 18.64 -0.88 17.50
CA GLY A 34 19.88 -1.63 17.65
C GLY A 34 20.39 -2.27 16.37
N ASP A 35 21.59 -2.82 16.44
CA ASP A 35 22.34 -3.34 15.27
C ASP A 35 21.85 -4.72 14.79
N ASP A 36 21.01 -5.38 15.59
CA ASP A 36 20.43 -6.68 15.24
C ASP A 36 19.35 -6.57 14.14
N THR A 37 18.95 -5.35 13.76
CA THR A 37 17.96 -5.11 12.74
C THR A 37 18.59 -4.34 11.57
N VAL A 38 18.63 -4.98 10.40
CA VAL A 38 19.15 -4.41 9.16
C VAL A 38 18.01 -4.20 8.18
N PHE A 39 18.10 -3.18 7.35
CA PHE A 39 17.10 -2.85 6.34
C PHE A 39 17.72 -2.79 4.93
N LEU A 40 17.04 -3.38 3.95
CA LEU A 40 17.41 -3.36 2.54
C LEU A 40 16.26 -2.84 1.68
N ALA A 41 16.47 -1.74 0.95
CA ALA A 41 15.57 -1.26 -0.09
C ALA A 41 15.97 -1.84 -1.45
N SER A 42 14.99 -2.24 -2.29
CA SER A 42 15.31 -3.03 -3.48
C SER A 42 14.87 -2.47 -4.82
N GLY A 43 14.09 -1.36 -4.88
CA GLY A 43 13.37 -1.10 -6.12
C GLY A 43 13.41 0.31 -6.69
N THR A 44 14.10 1.26 -6.08
CA THR A 44 13.96 2.68 -6.43
C THR A 44 15.22 3.36 -6.95
N SER A 45 16.38 2.77 -6.74
CA SER A 45 17.67 3.41 -7.01
C SER A 45 18.31 2.90 -8.31
N TYR A 46 18.61 3.84 -9.19
CA TYR A 46 19.20 3.57 -10.51
C TYR A 46 20.34 4.53 -10.79
N ASP A 47 21.33 4.09 -11.57
CA ASP A 47 22.29 5.01 -12.19
C ASP A 47 21.66 5.68 -13.41
N LEU A 48 22.11 6.90 -13.72
CA LEU A 48 21.73 7.59 -14.97
C LEU A 48 22.20 6.83 -16.22
N ARG A 49 23.34 6.15 -16.13
CA ARG A 49 23.83 5.24 -17.16
C ARG A 49 23.49 3.81 -16.73
N PRO A 50 22.96 2.97 -17.63
CA PRO A 50 22.74 1.57 -17.33
C PRO A 50 24.02 0.90 -16.83
N GLY A 51 23.93 0.17 -15.73
CA GLY A 51 25.01 -0.56 -15.11
C GLY A 51 24.50 -1.87 -14.49
N PRO A 52 25.41 -2.77 -14.07
CA PRO A 52 25.02 -3.98 -13.36
C PRO A 52 24.34 -3.67 -12.03
N PRO A 53 23.51 -4.57 -11.51
CA PRO A 53 23.02 -4.50 -10.15
C PRO A 53 24.18 -4.49 -9.15
N ARG A 54 24.01 -3.75 -8.05
CA ARG A 54 24.91 -3.78 -6.90
C ARG A 54 24.14 -3.44 -5.64
N TRP A 55 24.66 -3.80 -4.49
CA TRP A 55 24.17 -3.28 -3.23
C TRP A 55 25.17 -2.26 -2.64
N GLU A 56 24.66 -1.31 -1.87
CA GLU A 56 25.48 -0.34 -1.16
C GLU A 56 24.79 0.12 0.12
N GLN A 57 25.56 0.64 1.08
CA GLN A 57 24.99 1.36 2.20
C GLN A 57 24.35 2.65 1.68
N MET A 58 23.17 2.99 2.20
CA MET A 58 22.43 4.16 1.78
C MET A 58 23.23 5.45 1.97
N ARG A 59 23.39 6.24 0.92
CA ARG A 59 24.17 7.48 0.90
C ARG A 59 23.31 8.74 0.94
N HIS A 60 22.01 8.59 0.99
CA HIS A 60 21.05 9.70 0.93
C HIS A 60 19.99 9.58 2.04
N GLY A 61 19.15 10.63 2.16
CA GLY A 61 18.16 10.71 3.20
C GLY A 61 18.77 10.98 4.59
N PRO A 62 17.96 10.88 5.66
CA PRO A 62 18.40 11.18 7.02
C PRO A 62 19.57 10.31 7.47
N ASP A 63 20.45 10.85 8.32
CA ASP A 63 21.55 10.09 8.93
C ASP A 63 21.08 9.04 9.95
N ARG A 64 19.88 9.21 10.43
CA ARG A 64 19.24 8.25 11.32
C ARG A 64 19.30 6.85 10.75
N ASP A 65 19.73 5.90 11.53
CA ASP A 65 19.85 4.49 11.19
C ASP A 65 20.74 4.17 9.97
N ARG A 66 21.58 5.11 9.54
CA ARG A 66 22.39 4.96 8.31
C ARG A 66 23.26 3.70 8.32
N ALA A 67 23.82 3.34 9.46
CA ALA A 67 24.69 2.17 9.61
C ALA A 67 23.99 0.85 9.27
N ARG A 68 22.66 0.78 9.43
CA ARG A 68 21.85 -0.41 9.21
C ARG A 68 20.89 -0.32 8.00
N ARG A 69 21.03 0.73 7.14
CA ARG A 69 20.21 0.95 5.95
C ARG A 69 21.02 0.75 4.68
N PHE A 70 20.55 -0.14 3.83
CA PHE A 70 21.17 -0.50 2.56
C PHE A 70 20.18 -0.44 1.42
N GLU A 71 20.68 -0.40 0.18
CA GLU A 71 19.85 -0.41 -1.02
C GLU A 71 20.50 -1.21 -2.16
N ILE A 72 19.65 -1.78 -3.02
CA ILE A 72 20.05 -2.34 -4.30
C ILE A 72 19.89 -1.28 -5.37
N VAL A 73 20.96 -0.98 -6.06
CA VAL A 73 20.99 -0.05 -7.19
C VAL A 73 21.00 -0.85 -8.49
N ASN A 74 20.26 -0.40 -9.49
CA ASN A 74 20.14 -1.03 -10.82
C ASN A 74 19.51 -2.43 -10.80
N SER A 75 18.59 -2.73 -9.91
CA SER A 75 17.86 -3.99 -9.99
C SER A 75 17.32 -4.25 -11.40
N GLY A 76 17.38 -5.49 -11.86
CA GLY A 76 16.74 -5.93 -13.10
C GLY A 76 15.22 -5.90 -13.03
N VAL A 77 14.67 -6.03 -11.83
CA VAL A 77 13.23 -5.90 -11.55
C VAL A 77 12.92 -4.47 -11.19
N MET A 78 11.96 -3.88 -11.89
CA MET A 78 11.58 -2.48 -11.67
C MET A 78 10.39 -2.37 -10.72
N ALA A 79 10.47 -1.46 -9.77
CA ALA A 79 9.35 -0.96 -8.99
C ALA A 79 9.04 0.49 -9.42
N PRO A 80 7.76 0.91 -9.45
CA PRO A 80 6.58 0.10 -9.15
C PRO A 80 6.38 -1.05 -10.16
N ALA A 81 5.75 -2.13 -9.69
CA ALA A 81 5.61 -3.37 -10.43
C ALA A 81 5.00 -3.22 -11.84
N HIS A 82 4.10 -2.26 -12.02
CA HIS A 82 3.40 -2.06 -13.30
C HIS A 82 4.32 -1.65 -14.48
N VAL A 83 5.54 -1.19 -14.25
CA VAL A 83 6.50 -0.89 -15.33
C VAL A 83 7.19 -2.14 -15.87
N SER A 84 7.22 -3.21 -15.10
CA SER A 84 7.69 -4.54 -15.48
C SER A 84 6.57 -5.57 -15.60
N PHE A 85 5.35 -5.11 -15.86
CA PHE A 85 4.13 -5.90 -15.90
C PHE A 85 4.28 -7.09 -16.86
N GLY A 86 4.18 -8.31 -16.33
CA GLY A 86 4.38 -9.55 -17.10
C GLY A 86 5.83 -9.88 -17.46
N ASP A 87 6.83 -9.11 -17.00
CA ASP A 87 8.24 -9.38 -17.29
C ASP A 87 8.72 -10.61 -16.51
N PRO A 88 9.29 -11.63 -17.19
CA PRO A 88 9.90 -12.80 -16.55
C PRO A 88 10.99 -12.47 -15.52
N ALA A 89 11.64 -11.29 -15.63
CA ALA A 89 12.62 -10.82 -14.66
C ALA A 89 12.03 -10.63 -13.25
N GLN A 90 10.72 -10.47 -13.12
CA GLN A 90 10.04 -10.46 -11.82
C GLN A 90 10.14 -11.81 -11.09
N VAL A 91 10.31 -12.90 -11.83
CA VAL A 91 10.45 -14.26 -11.28
C VAL A 91 11.92 -14.62 -11.12
N THR A 92 12.71 -14.42 -12.16
CA THR A 92 14.13 -14.83 -12.24
C THR A 92 14.99 -13.75 -12.90
N HIS A 93 15.98 -13.24 -12.16
CA HIS A 93 16.99 -12.32 -12.68
C HIS A 93 18.35 -12.62 -12.01
N PRO A 94 19.17 -13.52 -12.60
CA PRO A 94 20.36 -14.05 -11.93
C PRO A 94 21.33 -13.01 -11.39
N ALA A 95 21.52 -11.89 -12.11
CA ALA A 95 22.42 -10.84 -11.66
C ALA A 95 21.90 -10.11 -10.41
N THR A 96 20.58 -9.86 -10.28
CA THR A 96 20.00 -9.25 -9.09
C THR A 96 19.96 -10.25 -7.93
N GLU A 97 19.67 -11.52 -8.19
CA GLU A 97 19.71 -12.59 -7.18
C GLU A 97 21.11 -12.75 -6.60
N ALA A 98 22.14 -12.75 -7.45
CA ALA A 98 23.54 -12.85 -7.01
C ALA A 98 23.91 -11.68 -6.08
N VAL A 99 23.47 -10.44 -6.40
CA VAL A 99 23.72 -9.26 -5.58
C VAL A 99 22.99 -9.35 -4.24
N PHE A 100 21.76 -9.83 -4.23
CA PHE A 100 21.00 -10.04 -2.98
C PHE A 100 21.68 -11.09 -2.09
N PHE A 101 22.08 -12.22 -2.64
CA PHE A 101 22.76 -13.26 -1.88
C PHE A 101 24.17 -12.84 -1.41
N ASP A 102 24.91 -12.06 -2.20
CA ASP A 102 26.18 -11.46 -1.75
C ASP A 102 25.97 -10.50 -0.58
N PHE A 103 24.89 -9.71 -0.63
CA PHE A 103 24.50 -8.84 0.49
C PHE A 103 24.25 -9.66 1.77
N VAL A 104 23.42 -10.72 1.66
CA VAL A 104 23.12 -11.58 2.82
C VAL A 104 24.38 -12.23 3.37
N ALA A 105 25.28 -12.71 2.50
CA ALA A 105 26.54 -13.33 2.91
C ALA A 105 27.47 -12.36 3.64
N ARG A 106 27.54 -11.10 3.18
CA ARG A 106 28.48 -10.10 3.74
C ARG A 106 27.95 -9.36 4.94
N GLN A 107 26.64 -9.13 5.00
CA GLN A 107 26.01 -8.40 6.11
C GLN A 107 25.44 -9.34 7.17
N GLY A 108 25.34 -10.63 6.87
CA GLY A 108 24.89 -11.67 7.79
C GLY A 108 25.96 -12.12 8.82
N PRO A 109 25.74 -13.21 9.56
CA PRO A 109 24.55 -14.06 9.41
C PRO A 109 23.27 -13.37 9.88
N PHE A 110 22.14 -13.72 9.26
CA PHE A 110 20.81 -13.33 9.68
C PHE A 110 20.05 -14.57 10.17
N ASP A 111 19.41 -14.47 11.32
CA ASP A 111 18.51 -15.51 11.80
C ASP A 111 17.20 -15.52 11.00
N VAL A 112 16.77 -14.30 10.56
CA VAL A 112 15.55 -14.10 9.79
C VAL A 112 15.77 -13.13 8.66
N VAL A 113 15.23 -13.44 7.48
CA VAL A 113 15.02 -12.48 6.39
C VAL A 113 13.52 -12.31 6.19
N HIS A 114 13.02 -11.10 6.49
CA HIS A 114 11.61 -10.77 6.43
C HIS A 114 11.32 -9.83 5.25
N PHE A 115 10.67 -10.37 4.23
CA PHE A 115 10.23 -9.61 3.07
C PHE A 115 8.88 -8.95 3.34
N ASN A 116 8.85 -7.62 3.43
CA ASN A 116 7.60 -6.85 3.48
C ASN A 116 7.06 -6.56 2.09
N ASN A 117 7.87 -6.76 1.06
CA ASN A 117 7.51 -6.63 -0.34
C ASN A 117 8.58 -7.28 -1.23
N LEU A 118 8.17 -7.81 -2.40
CA LEU A 118 9.08 -8.33 -3.42
C LEU A 118 9.27 -7.38 -4.61
N GLU A 119 8.61 -6.21 -4.65
CA GLU A 119 8.82 -5.26 -5.73
C GLU A 119 10.29 -4.82 -5.77
N GLY A 120 10.87 -4.84 -6.96
CA GLY A 120 12.29 -4.55 -7.13
C GLY A 120 13.23 -5.74 -6.91
N LEU A 121 12.70 -6.92 -6.55
CA LEU A 121 13.43 -8.18 -6.47
C LEU A 121 12.77 -9.28 -7.31
N PRO A 122 13.54 -10.18 -7.90
CA PRO A 122 13.00 -11.41 -8.49
C PRO A 122 12.54 -12.36 -7.38
N ALA A 123 11.50 -13.16 -7.66
CA ALA A 123 11.00 -14.14 -6.69
C ALA A 123 12.04 -15.23 -6.34
N GLY A 124 13.04 -15.44 -7.21
CA GLY A 124 14.15 -16.36 -6.94
C GLY A 124 14.93 -16.07 -5.65
N VAL A 125 14.87 -14.84 -5.11
CA VAL A 125 15.48 -14.51 -3.81
C VAL A 125 14.83 -15.24 -2.62
N LEU A 126 13.59 -15.69 -2.76
CA LEU A 126 12.90 -16.49 -1.72
C LEU A 126 13.55 -17.86 -1.51
N ARG A 127 14.33 -18.36 -2.48
CA ARG A 127 15.15 -19.58 -2.32
C ARG A 127 16.40 -19.38 -1.45
N LEU A 128 16.31 -18.42 -0.54
CA LEU A 128 17.39 -18.08 0.40
C LEU A 128 17.81 -19.30 1.24
N GLY A 129 16.84 -20.09 1.71
CA GLY A 129 17.09 -21.28 2.52
C GLY A 129 18.00 -22.32 1.85
N ASP A 130 18.01 -22.40 0.51
CA ASP A 130 18.90 -23.29 -0.24
C ASP A 130 20.39 -22.94 -0.03
N ARG A 131 20.69 -21.67 0.26
CA ARG A 131 22.07 -21.16 0.44
C ARG A 131 22.43 -20.86 1.88
N PHE A 132 21.44 -20.52 2.68
CA PHE A 132 21.58 -20.14 4.10
C PHE A 132 20.58 -20.94 4.95
N PRO A 133 20.80 -22.25 5.14
CA PRO A 133 19.81 -23.15 5.75
C PRO A 133 19.49 -22.82 7.21
N GLY A 134 20.31 -21.98 7.87
CA GLY A 134 20.01 -21.48 9.22
C GLY A 134 19.19 -20.20 9.27
N THR A 135 18.82 -19.63 8.12
CA THR A 135 18.06 -18.38 8.02
C THR A 135 16.59 -18.67 7.73
N ARG A 136 15.71 -18.20 8.58
CA ARG A 136 14.26 -18.30 8.39
C ARG A 136 13.77 -17.26 7.40
N VAL A 137 12.95 -17.67 6.44
CA VAL A 137 12.39 -16.82 5.38
C VAL A 137 10.94 -16.49 5.68
N VAL A 138 10.66 -15.23 5.99
CA VAL A 138 9.33 -14.72 6.31
C VAL A 138 8.88 -13.72 5.25
N MET A 139 7.63 -13.80 4.82
CA MET A 139 7.06 -12.81 3.91
C MET A 139 5.76 -12.25 4.45
N SER A 140 5.63 -10.93 4.54
CA SER A 140 4.36 -10.25 4.82
C SER A 140 3.69 -9.77 3.55
N LEU A 141 2.41 -10.05 3.41
CA LEU A 141 1.58 -9.61 2.29
C LEU A 141 0.92 -8.26 2.62
N HIS A 142 1.65 -7.17 2.38
CA HIS A 142 1.13 -5.81 2.50
C HIS A 142 0.44 -5.31 1.22
N ASN A 143 0.60 -6.04 0.12
CA ASN A 143 -0.09 -5.84 -1.15
C ASN A 143 -0.18 -7.17 -1.91
N TYR A 144 -0.83 -7.15 -3.05
CA TYR A 144 -1.05 -8.35 -3.87
C TYR A 144 -0.02 -8.55 -4.97
N TYR A 145 1.19 -7.99 -4.85
CA TYR A 145 2.22 -8.10 -5.88
C TYR A 145 2.51 -9.52 -6.37
N PRO A 146 2.58 -10.56 -5.53
CA PRO A 146 2.77 -11.92 -6.01
C PRO A 146 1.66 -12.40 -6.95
N PHE A 147 0.43 -12.01 -6.68
CA PHE A 147 -0.75 -12.42 -7.43
C PHE A 147 -1.09 -11.47 -8.58
N CYS A 148 -0.80 -10.18 -8.42
CA CYS A 148 -1.16 -9.12 -9.35
C CYS A 148 0.01 -8.16 -9.57
N PRO A 149 0.57 -8.07 -10.80
CA PRO A 149 1.70 -7.16 -11.07
C PRO A 149 1.33 -5.67 -10.93
N GLN A 150 0.03 -5.35 -10.84
CA GLN A 150 -0.47 -4.01 -10.52
C GLN A 150 -0.62 -3.76 -9.01
N VAL A 151 -0.30 -4.73 -8.17
CA VAL A 151 -0.26 -4.76 -6.70
C VAL A 151 -1.59 -4.71 -5.96
N ASN A 152 -2.70 -4.31 -6.56
CA ASN A 152 -3.95 -4.02 -5.84
C ASN A 152 -5.19 -4.79 -6.33
N LEU A 153 -5.06 -5.74 -7.26
CA LEU A 153 -6.20 -6.47 -7.86
C LEU A 153 -7.32 -5.53 -8.35
N TRP A 154 -6.94 -4.36 -8.91
CA TRP A 154 -7.84 -3.32 -9.37
C TRP A 154 -7.78 -3.18 -10.88
N ARG A 155 -8.80 -3.68 -11.60
CA ARG A 155 -8.83 -3.78 -13.06
C ARG A 155 -9.29 -2.45 -13.67
N GLN A 156 -8.49 -1.90 -14.60
CA GLN A 156 -8.83 -0.74 -15.43
C GLN A 156 -9.26 0.52 -14.67
N GLU A 157 -8.79 0.68 -13.42
CA GLU A 157 -9.23 1.76 -12.51
C GLU A 157 -10.75 1.79 -12.26
N ARG A 158 -11.43 0.62 -12.36
CA ARG A 158 -12.91 0.54 -12.30
C ARG A 158 -13.44 -0.53 -11.35
N ALA A 159 -12.84 -1.71 -11.32
CA ALA A 159 -13.40 -2.84 -10.60
C ALA A 159 -12.35 -3.71 -9.94
N HIS A 160 -12.73 -4.38 -8.85
CA HIS A 160 -11.92 -5.44 -8.24
C HIS A 160 -11.74 -6.61 -9.20
N CYS A 161 -10.51 -7.09 -9.34
CA CYS A 161 -10.15 -8.20 -10.22
C CYS A 161 -10.36 -9.53 -9.49
N THR A 162 -11.50 -10.16 -9.71
CA THR A 162 -11.82 -11.49 -9.18
C THR A 162 -11.33 -12.61 -10.08
N ASP A 163 -11.25 -12.34 -11.40
CA ASP A 163 -10.74 -13.27 -12.40
C ASP A 163 -9.85 -12.51 -13.38
N PHE A 164 -8.66 -13.07 -13.63
CA PHE A 164 -7.71 -12.49 -14.58
C PHE A 164 -7.79 -13.17 -15.97
N GLU A 165 -8.77 -14.05 -16.19
CA GLU A 165 -9.06 -14.70 -17.48
C GLU A 165 -7.81 -15.39 -18.06
N GLY A 166 -7.10 -16.17 -17.23
CA GLY A 166 -5.85 -16.81 -17.64
C GLY A 166 -4.72 -15.85 -18.07
N GLY A 167 -4.79 -14.59 -17.67
CA GLY A 167 -3.85 -13.53 -18.03
C GLY A 167 -4.38 -12.54 -19.08
N ALA A 168 -5.45 -12.86 -19.81
CA ALA A 168 -5.98 -12.00 -20.86
C ALA A 168 -6.47 -10.66 -20.29
N ALA A 169 -7.10 -10.65 -19.12
CA ALA A 169 -7.52 -9.42 -18.44
C ALA A 169 -6.34 -8.50 -18.08
N CYS A 170 -5.14 -9.05 -17.88
CA CYS A 170 -3.94 -8.28 -17.55
C CYS A 170 -3.40 -7.48 -18.75
N GLU A 171 -3.66 -7.91 -19.98
CA GLU A 171 -3.20 -7.23 -21.19
C GLU A 171 -3.78 -5.82 -21.34
N THR A 172 -5.01 -5.63 -20.88
CA THR A 172 -5.75 -4.38 -20.95
C THR A 172 -5.98 -3.71 -19.59
N CYS A 173 -5.39 -4.25 -18.53
CA CYS A 173 -5.62 -3.81 -17.16
C CYS A 173 -5.15 -2.37 -16.91
N LEU A 174 -3.99 -1.98 -17.46
CA LEU A 174 -3.48 -0.61 -17.40
C LEU A 174 -3.64 0.07 -18.74
N THR A 175 -4.36 1.19 -18.78
CA THR A 175 -4.56 2.00 -19.97
C THR A 175 -3.28 2.71 -20.40
N VAL A 176 -2.45 3.11 -19.43
CA VAL A 176 -1.15 3.76 -19.69
C VAL A 176 -0.08 3.05 -18.87
N ARG A 177 0.97 2.57 -19.55
CA ARG A 177 2.16 2.01 -18.89
C ARG A 177 3.32 2.96 -19.06
N PRO A 178 3.99 3.37 -17.97
CA PRO A 178 5.20 4.17 -18.08
C PRO A 178 6.27 3.39 -18.85
N ALA A 179 7.00 4.09 -19.73
CA ALA A 179 8.11 3.45 -20.42
C ALA A 179 9.24 3.13 -19.43
N PRO A 180 9.77 1.89 -19.38
CA PRO A 180 10.82 1.50 -18.44
C PRO A 180 12.05 2.41 -18.46
N ARG A 181 12.45 2.88 -19.65
CA ARG A 181 13.56 3.84 -19.81
C ARG A 181 13.30 5.17 -19.12
N SER A 182 12.05 5.67 -19.17
CA SER A 182 11.68 6.92 -18.51
C SER A 182 11.67 6.78 -16.99
N VAL A 183 11.23 5.64 -16.47
CA VAL A 183 11.25 5.35 -15.03
C VAL A 183 12.69 5.23 -14.52
N ARG A 184 13.57 4.50 -15.25
CA ARG A 184 15.00 4.43 -14.90
C ARG A 184 15.67 5.79 -14.94
N LEU A 185 15.38 6.61 -15.94
CA LEU A 185 15.94 7.98 -16.01
C LEU A 185 15.46 8.84 -14.84
N ALA A 186 14.17 8.80 -14.52
CA ALA A 186 13.61 9.54 -13.39
C ALA A 186 14.20 9.06 -12.05
N GLY A 187 14.25 7.74 -11.83
CA GLY A 187 14.86 7.14 -10.65
C GLY A 187 16.36 7.45 -10.55
N GLY A 188 17.10 7.39 -11.67
CA GLY A 188 18.52 7.71 -11.71
C GLY A 188 18.81 9.19 -11.43
N LEU A 189 17.96 10.09 -11.93
CA LEU A 189 18.08 11.52 -11.62
C LEU A 189 17.78 11.76 -10.13
N SER A 190 16.66 11.21 -9.63
CA SER A 190 16.30 11.31 -8.21
C SER A 190 17.42 10.79 -7.31
N TYR A 191 17.95 9.60 -7.60
CA TYR A 191 19.05 9.00 -6.85
C TYR A 191 20.30 9.90 -6.83
N ARG A 192 20.71 10.46 -7.98
CA ARG A 192 21.86 11.36 -8.07
C ARG A 192 21.66 12.65 -7.26
N LEU A 193 20.49 13.27 -7.36
CA LEU A 193 20.17 14.48 -6.61
C LEU A 193 20.19 14.22 -5.10
N LYS A 194 19.58 13.10 -4.67
CA LYS A 194 19.58 12.70 -3.26
C LYS A 194 21.00 12.43 -2.73
N CYS A 195 21.83 11.72 -3.49
CA CYS A 195 23.24 11.50 -3.12
C CYS A 195 24.07 12.80 -3.11
N ALA A 196 23.64 13.85 -3.80
CA ALA A 196 24.24 15.18 -3.74
C ALA A 196 23.69 16.04 -2.59
N GLY A 197 22.88 15.46 -1.69
CA GLY A 197 22.28 16.17 -0.54
C GLY A 197 21.05 17.01 -0.88
N LEU A 198 20.49 16.87 -2.08
CA LEU A 198 19.25 17.55 -2.46
C LEU A 198 18.05 16.65 -2.12
N GLU A 199 17.20 17.11 -1.23
CA GLU A 199 16.03 16.34 -0.81
C GLU A 199 14.79 16.65 -1.66
N PRO A 200 13.98 15.63 -2.01
CA PRO A 200 12.68 15.81 -2.64
C PRO A 200 11.78 16.77 -1.85
N GLY A 201 11.01 17.59 -2.57
CA GLY A 201 10.17 18.63 -1.98
C GLY A 201 10.89 19.96 -1.71
N THR A 202 12.22 20.02 -1.89
CA THR A 202 12.95 21.30 -1.86
C THR A 202 12.85 22.00 -3.22
N ARG A 203 12.82 23.34 -3.21
CA ARG A 203 12.72 24.14 -4.46
C ARG A 203 13.82 23.80 -5.45
N VAL A 204 15.02 23.52 -4.99
CA VAL A 204 16.18 23.20 -5.84
C VAL A 204 15.99 21.81 -6.46
N TYR A 205 15.70 20.80 -5.67
CA TYR A 205 15.45 19.44 -6.18
C TYR A 205 14.33 19.44 -7.21
N ASP A 206 13.16 19.99 -6.85
CA ASP A 206 11.96 19.97 -7.71
C ASP A 206 12.18 20.79 -8.99
N GLY A 207 12.92 21.91 -8.89
CA GLY A 207 13.31 22.73 -10.03
C GLY A 207 14.21 21.98 -11.02
N VAL A 208 15.30 21.40 -10.54
CA VAL A 208 16.24 20.62 -11.36
C VAL A 208 15.54 19.39 -11.95
N PHE A 209 14.81 18.64 -11.13
CA PHE A 209 14.11 17.44 -11.57
C PHE A 209 13.10 17.75 -12.69
N ARG A 210 12.29 18.80 -12.52
CA ARG A 210 11.29 19.26 -13.52
C ARG A 210 11.96 19.70 -14.82
N VAL A 211 13.03 20.49 -14.76
CA VAL A 211 13.73 20.98 -15.95
C VAL A 211 14.35 19.82 -16.72
N VAL A 212 15.12 18.95 -16.07
CA VAL A 212 15.80 17.82 -16.72
C VAL A 212 14.79 16.84 -17.33
N MET A 213 13.72 16.49 -16.59
CA MET A 213 12.67 15.61 -17.10
C MET A 213 11.86 16.27 -18.22
N GLY A 214 11.67 17.58 -18.17
CA GLY A 214 11.02 18.37 -19.23
C GLY A 214 11.84 18.38 -20.52
N LEU A 215 13.14 18.64 -20.43
CA LEU A 215 14.07 18.59 -21.58
C LEU A 215 14.15 17.18 -22.17
N GLY A 216 14.25 16.14 -21.31
CA GLY A 216 14.25 14.75 -21.75
C GLY A 216 12.98 14.37 -22.53
N ARG A 217 11.80 14.79 -22.06
CA ARG A 217 10.53 14.56 -22.77
C ARG A 217 10.49 15.28 -24.13
N ARG A 218 10.92 16.54 -24.19
CA ARG A 218 10.97 17.31 -25.43
C ARG A 218 11.95 16.69 -26.44
N GLY A 219 13.14 16.30 -25.99
CA GLY A 219 14.13 15.62 -26.84
C GLY A 219 13.61 14.29 -27.39
N LEU A 220 12.94 13.48 -26.56
CA LEU A 220 12.31 12.23 -26.99
C LEU A 220 11.16 12.47 -27.98
N ALA A 221 10.35 13.50 -27.78
CA ALA A 221 9.26 13.88 -28.71
C ALA A 221 9.82 14.30 -30.08
N LEU A 222 10.90 15.11 -30.08
CA LEU A 222 11.59 15.51 -31.31
C LEU A 222 12.19 14.32 -32.04
N LEU A 223 12.88 13.42 -31.34
CA LEU A 223 13.44 12.20 -31.92
C LEU A 223 12.36 11.27 -32.50
N ARG A 224 11.19 11.19 -31.87
CA ARG A 224 10.06 10.43 -32.41
C ARG A 224 9.47 11.08 -33.66
N ALA A 225 9.39 12.41 -33.70
CA ALA A 225 8.92 13.14 -34.87
C ALA A 225 9.86 12.99 -36.07
N LEU A 226 11.16 12.82 -35.82
CA LEU A 226 12.19 12.65 -36.87
C LEU A 226 12.38 11.19 -37.33
N ARG A 227 11.85 10.20 -36.59
CA ARG A 227 11.93 8.79 -36.97
C ARG A 227 10.53 8.30 -37.35
N PRO A 228 10.31 7.88 -38.61
CA PRO A 228 9.06 7.22 -38.98
C PRO A 228 8.90 5.99 -38.10
N SER A 229 7.74 5.90 -37.41
CA SER A 229 7.40 4.72 -36.61
C SER A 229 7.28 3.54 -37.57
N PRO A 230 8.04 2.46 -37.42
CA PRO A 230 7.77 1.26 -38.18
C PRO A 230 6.32 0.83 -37.90
N ALA A 231 5.60 0.38 -38.93
CA ALA A 231 4.28 -0.20 -38.76
C ALA A 231 4.35 -1.26 -37.65
N GLN A 232 3.63 -0.99 -36.54
CA GLN A 232 3.62 -1.93 -35.43
C GLN A 232 2.92 -3.21 -35.90
N ALA A 233 3.66 -4.32 -35.87
CA ALA A 233 3.04 -5.63 -35.95
C ALA A 233 1.96 -5.73 -34.84
N PRO A 234 0.83 -6.43 -35.10
CA PRO A 234 -0.17 -6.62 -34.07
C PRO A 234 0.49 -7.20 -32.83
N PRO A 235 0.14 -6.68 -31.63
CA PRO A 235 0.77 -7.15 -30.40
C PRO A 235 0.50 -8.64 -30.23
N VAL A 236 1.56 -9.43 -30.03
CA VAL A 236 1.43 -10.84 -29.67
C VAL A 236 0.82 -10.89 -28.28
N SER A 237 -0.21 -11.74 -28.08
CA SER A 237 -0.82 -11.93 -26.76
C SER A 237 0.21 -12.36 -25.72
N GLN A 238 0.20 -11.70 -24.59
CA GLN A 238 1.05 -11.99 -23.44
C GLN A 238 0.28 -12.67 -22.29
N ALA A 239 -0.97 -13.08 -22.51
CA ALA A 239 -1.81 -13.71 -21.50
C ALA A 239 -1.09 -14.85 -20.77
N GLY A 240 -0.46 -15.77 -21.53
CA GLY A 240 0.32 -16.86 -20.98
C GLY A 240 1.50 -16.41 -20.10
N ALA A 241 2.14 -15.29 -20.42
CA ALA A 241 3.24 -14.74 -19.61
C ALA A 241 2.74 -14.23 -18.24
N TYR A 242 1.55 -13.61 -18.20
CA TYR A 242 0.95 -13.18 -16.93
C TYR A 242 0.52 -14.37 -16.07
N ALA A 243 -0.06 -15.40 -16.68
CA ALA A 243 -0.42 -16.63 -15.99
C ALA A 243 0.82 -17.36 -15.43
N ALA A 244 1.84 -17.52 -16.25
CA ALA A 244 3.11 -18.14 -15.86
C ALA A 244 3.79 -17.37 -14.71
N ARG A 245 3.79 -16.01 -14.78
CA ARG A 245 4.32 -15.17 -13.69
C ARG A 245 3.61 -15.44 -12.37
N ARG A 246 2.28 -15.43 -12.36
CA ARG A 246 1.51 -15.66 -11.13
C ARG A 246 1.82 -17.03 -10.53
N SER A 247 1.76 -18.09 -11.34
CA SER A 247 2.06 -19.45 -10.89
C SER A 247 3.48 -19.57 -10.34
N ALA A 248 4.46 -18.96 -11.02
CA ALA A 248 5.86 -18.98 -10.59
C ALA A 248 6.09 -18.17 -9.30
N MET A 249 5.43 -17.02 -9.12
CA MET A 249 5.49 -16.24 -7.88
C MET A 249 4.93 -17.02 -6.69
N VAL A 250 3.72 -17.61 -6.84
CA VAL A 250 3.09 -18.43 -5.81
C VAL A 250 3.94 -19.66 -5.50
N GLY A 251 4.44 -20.35 -6.54
CA GLY A 251 5.34 -21.50 -6.39
C GLY A 251 6.62 -21.14 -5.65
N ALA A 252 7.19 -19.95 -5.90
CA ALA A 252 8.39 -19.48 -5.19
C ALA A 252 8.10 -19.19 -3.70
N MET A 253 6.92 -18.64 -3.36
CA MET A 253 6.52 -18.48 -1.96
C MET A 253 6.33 -19.83 -1.27
N ASN A 254 5.59 -20.76 -1.89
CA ASN A 254 5.32 -22.08 -1.34
C ASN A 254 6.60 -22.92 -1.13
N ALA A 255 7.60 -22.74 -1.99
CA ALA A 255 8.86 -23.49 -1.90
C ALA A 255 9.92 -22.82 -1.04
N GLY A 256 9.87 -21.50 -0.87
CA GLY A 256 10.97 -20.73 -0.30
C GLY A 256 10.67 -20.02 1.01
N CYS A 257 9.39 -19.84 1.38
CA CYS A 257 9.02 -19.20 2.65
C CYS A 257 8.77 -20.26 3.73
N ASP A 258 9.22 -19.98 4.94
CA ASP A 258 8.85 -20.75 6.14
C ASP A 258 7.48 -20.33 6.69
N VAL A 259 7.10 -19.08 6.47
CA VAL A 259 5.78 -18.54 6.81
C VAL A 259 5.45 -17.32 5.95
N VAL A 260 4.17 -17.19 5.59
CA VAL A 260 3.61 -16.02 4.90
C VAL A 260 2.58 -15.36 5.80
N LEU A 261 2.89 -14.14 6.22
CA LEU A 261 2.07 -13.34 7.14
C LEU A 261 1.10 -12.47 6.33
N CYS A 262 -0.17 -12.74 6.47
CA CYS A 262 -1.26 -11.98 5.85
C CYS A 262 -1.74 -10.92 6.84
N VAL A 263 -1.77 -9.66 6.44
CA VAL A 263 -2.06 -8.53 7.34
C VAL A 263 -3.51 -8.44 7.79
N SER A 264 -4.38 -9.30 7.24
CA SER A 264 -5.78 -9.49 7.63
C SER A 264 -6.26 -10.88 7.20
N ASP A 265 -7.38 -11.35 7.72
CA ASP A 265 -8.02 -12.60 7.29
C ASP A 265 -8.45 -12.52 5.82
N ALA A 266 -8.95 -11.37 5.38
CA ALA A 266 -9.30 -11.13 3.97
C ALA A 266 -8.09 -11.32 3.04
N VAL A 267 -6.91 -10.86 3.43
CA VAL A 267 -5.67 -11.07 2.65
C VAL A 267 -5.28 -12.55 2.64
N ARG A 268 -5.42 -13.24 3.77
CA ARG A 268 -5.14 -14.68 3.86
C ARG A 268 -6.06 -15.47 2.92
N ASP A 269 -7.34 -15.20 2.96
CA ASP A 269 -8.33 -15.92 2.12
C ASP A 269 -8.08 -15.67 0.62
N ILE A 270 -7.73 -14.45 0.25
CA ILE A 270 -7.31 -14.13 -1.11
C ILE A 270 -6.03 -14.90 -1.47
N ALA A 271 -5.01 -14.92 -0.61
CA ALA A 271 -3.76 -15.63 -0.87
C ALA A 271 -3.98 -17.14 -1.05
N LEU A 272 -4.81 -17.75 -0.20
CA LEU A 272 -5.22 -19.15 -0.32
C LEU A 272 -5.96 -19.42 -1.63
N SER A 273 -6.86 -18.52 -2.06
CA SER A 273 -7.58 -18.64 -3.32
C SER A 273 -6.66 -18.58 -4.55
N TYR A 274 -5.48 -17.97 -4.42
CA TYR A 274 -4.45 -17.93 -5.46
C TYR A 274 -3.41 -19.05 -5.34
N GLY A 275 -3.60 -20.01 -4.42
CA GLY A 275 -2.77 -21.21 -4.32
C GLY A 275 -1.61 -21.13 -3.35
N LEU A 276 -1.63 -20.18 -2.40
CA LEU A 276 -0.72 -20.24 -1.27
C LEU A 276 -1.07 -21.45 -0.39
N GLU A 277 -0.04 -22.22 0.01
CA GLU A 277 -0.24 -23.40 0.85
C GLU A 277 -0.80 -23.00 2.23
N PRO A 278 -1.87 -23.66 2.72
CA PRO A 278 -2.54 -23.32 3.98
C PRO A 278 -1.61 -23.35 5.19
N ASP A 279 -0.63 -24.28 5.20
CA ASP A 279 0.31 -24.44 6.30
C ASP A 279 1.31 -23.28 6.40
N LEU A 280 1.51 -22.51 5.33
CA LEU A 280 2.36 -21.33 5.32
C LEU A 280 1.60 -20.07 5.72
N ALA A 281 0.30 -20.00 5.42
CA ALA A 281 -0.50 -18.79 5.60
C ALA A 281 -0.89 -18.57 7.07
N ARG A 282 -0.54 -17.41 7.61
CA ARG A 282 -0.94 -16.97 8.96
C ARG A 282 -1.45 -15.55 8.91
N THR A 283 -2.55 -15.28 9.60
CA THR A 283 -2.99 -13.89 9.81
C THR A 283 -2.12 -13.26 10.90
N CYS A 284 -1.51 -12.11 10.59
CA CYS A 284 -0.72 -11.31 11.51
C CYS A 284 -1.07 -9.83 11.27
N TYR A 285 -1.97 -9.29 12.07
CA TYR A 285 -2.41 -7.90 11.93
C TYR A 285 -1.27 -6.93 12.16
N ILE A 286 -1.17 -5.90 11.33
CA ILE A 286 -0.11 -4.90 11.47
C ILE A 286 -0.25 -4.11 12.77
N GLY A 287 0.88 -3.89 13.43
CA GLY A 287 0.98 -2.98 14.57
C GLY A 287 1.10 -1.52 14.12
N THR A 288 0.58 -0.63 14.92
CA THR A 288 0.69 0.81 14.70
C THR A 288 0.90 1.57 16.01
N ALA A 289 1.63 2.70 15.95
CA ALA A 289 1.74 3.60 17.09
C ALA A 289 0.39 4.23 17.49
N GLN A 290 -0.56 4.32 16.56
CA GLN A 290 -1.89 4.86 16.85
C GLN A 290 -2.73 3.93 17.75
N ALA A 291 -2.43 2.62 17.77
CA ALA A 291 -3.17 1.66 18.59
C ALA A 291 -3.04 1.90 20.11
N GLU A 292 -2.00 2.61 20.55
CA GLU A 292 -1.84 2.98 21.96
C GLU A 292 -2.97 3.88 22.46
N ILE A 293 -3.63 4.63 21.57
CA ILE A 293 -4.75 5.52 21.89
C ILE A 293 -5.98 4.74 22.33
N TRP A 294 -6.16 3.51 21.84
CA TRP A 294 -7.28 2.65 22.21
C TRP A 294 -7.43 2.47 23.72
N ALA A 295 -6.34 2.26 24.44
CA ALA A 295 -6.37 2.11 25.89
C ALA A 295 -6.63 3.43 26.64
N GLN A 296 -6.53 4.57 25.96
CA GLN A 296 -6.66 5.92 26.53
C GLN A 296 -8.01 6.58 26.18
N SER A 297 -8.78 5.98 25.29
CA SER A 297 -10.10 6.45 24.85
C SER A 297 -11.19 5.43 25.20
N ALA A 298 -12.42 5.82 25.04
CA ALA A 298 -13.58 4.94 25.27
C ALA A 298 -14.66 5.23 24.23
N PRO A 299 -15.53 4.23 23.93
CA PRO A 299 -16.69 4.44 23.08
C PRO A 299 -17.56 5.62 23.59
N ARG A 300 -18.04 6.41 22.65
CA ARG A 300 -18.98 7.49 22.93
C ARG A 300 -20.35 7.13 22.34
N PRO A 301 -21.47 7.48 23.03
CA PRO A 301 -22.79 7.38 22.41
C PRO A 301 -22.87 8.33 21.22
N LEU A 302 -23.60 7.93 20.19
CA LEU A 302 -23.89 8.84 19.07
C LEU A 302 -24.73 10.03 19.57
N PRO A 303 -24.40 11.26 19.18
CA PRO A 303 -25.14 12.44 19.67
C PRO A 303 -26.53 12.53 19.04
N PRO A 304 -27.48 13.16 19.72
CA PRO A 304 -28.75 13.55 19.10
C PRO A 304 -28.49 14.74 18.16
N GLY A 305 -28.79 14.56 16.88
CA GLY A 305 -28.61 15.63 15.89
C GLY A 305 -27.73 15.18 14.72
N PRO A 306 -27.20 16.13 13.94
CA PRO A 306 -26.40 15.78 12.78
C PRO A 306 -25.14 14.98 13.16
N LEU A 307 -24.99 13.79 12.59
CA LEU A 307 -23.81 12.95 12.81
C LEU A 307 -22.59 13.51 12.05
N ARG A 308 -21.47 13.61 12.75
CA ARG A 308 -20.19 14.00 12.17
C ARG A 308 -19.48 12.77 11.62
N ILE A 309 -19.50 12.62 10.29
CA ILE A 309 -18.94 11.47 9.58
C ILE A 309 -17.62 11.88 8.90
N ALA A 310 -16.58 11.06 8.99
CA ALA A 310 -15.27 11.40 8.44
C ALA A 310 -14.79 10.43 7.36
N TYR A 311 -14.28 10.96 6.25
CA TYR A 311 -13.51 10.25 5.25
C TYR A 311 -12.05 10.72 5.27
N LEU A 312 -11.12 9.80 5.49
CA LEU A 312 -9.68 10.03 5.48
C LEU A 312 -9.01 9.29 4.31
N GLY A 313 -7.99 9.90 3.70
CA GLY A 313 -7.15 9.19 2.73
C GLY A 313 -6.94 9.91 1.40
N TYR A 314 -7.19 9.21 0.30
CA TYR A 314 -6.96 9.73 -1.06
C TYR A 314 -8.28 9.85 -1.82
N MET A 315 -8.44 10.93 -2.59
CA MET A 315 -9.58 11.11 -3.49
C MET A 315 -9.41 10.23 -4.76
N ARG A 316 -9.45 8.90 -4.56
CA ARG A 316 -9.23 7.89 -5.61
C ARG A 316 -10.43 6.95 -5.73
N ARG A 317 -10.60 6.33 -6.92
CA ARG A 317 -11.69 5.40 -7.21
C ARG A 317 -11.60 4.12 -6.37
N ASP A 318 -10.42 3.51 -6.31
CA ASP A 318 -10.15 2.31 -5.53
C ASP A 318 -10.41 2.50 -4.03
N LYS A 319 -10.13 3.71 -3.50
CA LYS A 319 -10.40 4.07 -2.09
C LYS A 319 -11.85 4.46 -1.81
N GLY A 320 -12.71 4.41 -2.84
CA GLY A 320 -14.14 4.64 -2.70
C GLY A 320 -14.57 6.11 -2.60
N PHE A 321 -13.68 7.10 -2.83
CA PHE A 321 -14.06 8.51 -2.71
C PHE A 321 -15.15 8.89 -3.73
N PHE A 322 -15.01 8.47 -4.98
CA PHE A 322 -16.01 8.75 -6.02
C PHE A 322 -17.33 8.01 -5.76
N PHE A 323 -17.25 6.77 -5.24
CA PHE A 323 -18.43 6.05 -4.76
C PHE A 323 -19.14 6.82 -3.64
N LEU A 324 -18.39 7.37 -2.69
CA LEU A 324 -18.96 8.19 -1.61
C LEU A 324 -19.70 9.41 -2.17
N LEU A 325 -19.10 10.12 -3.14
CA LEU A 325 -19.77 11.23 -3.82
C LEU A 325 -21.05 10.78 -4.52
N ASP A 326 -21.00 9.72 -5.34
CA ASP A 326 -22.16 9.17 -6.05
C ASP A 326 -23.28 8.78 -5.06
N ALA A 327 -22.93 8.16 -3.94
CA ALA A 327 -23.90 7.73 -2.93
C ALA A 327 -24.55 8.91 -2.21
N LEU A 328 -23.78 9.95 -1.85
CA LEU A 328 -24.30 11.15 -1.18
C LEU A 328 -25.12 12.02 -2.14
N GLU A 329 -24.70 12.20 -3.38
CA GLU A 329 -25.47 12.92 -4.40
C GLU A 329 -26.87 12.33 -4.60
N ALA A 330 -26.96 11.00 -4.57
CA ALA A 330 -28.23 10.26 -4.71
C ALA A 330 -29.02 10.15 -3.40
N ALA A 331 -28.52 10.68 -2.28
CA ALA A 331 -29.21 10.61 -1.00
C ALA A 331 -30.32 11.69 -0.90
N PRO A 332 -31.42 11.42 -0.16
CA PRO A 332 -32.44 12.42 0.12
C PRO A 332 -31.87 13.58 0.96
N ASP A 333 -32.36 14.81 0.71
CA ASP A 333 -31.93 16.01 1.47
C ASP A 333 -32.21 15.87 2.98
N ALA A 334 -33.31 15.19 3.34
CA ALA A 334 -33.64 14.90 4.73
C ALA A 334 -32.55 14.08 5.45
N LEU A 335 -31.89 13.16 4.75
CA LEU A 335 -30.75 12.42 5.30
C LEU A 335 -29.49 13.28 5.31
N LEU A 336 -29.19 13.98 4.22
CA LEU A 336 -28.00 14.82 4.12
C LEU A 336 -27.99 15.96 5.13
N GLY A 337 -29.14 16.57 5.42
CA GLY A 337 -29.29 17.59 6.45
C GLY A 337 -29.02 17.09 7.88
N GLN A 338 -28.90 15.78 8.09
CA GLN A 338 -28.49 15.16 9.36
C GLN A 338 -27.02 14.72 9.35
N LEU A 339 -26.22 15.14 8.37
CA LEU A 339 -24.82 14.74 8.25
C LEU A 339 -23.90 15.98 8.21
N HIS A 340 -22.87 15.96 9.04
CA HIS A 340 -21.73 16.84 8.95
C HIS A 340 -20.56 16.04 8.36
N LEU A 341 -20.20 16.29 7.11
CA LEU A 341 -19.15 15.54 6.42
C LEU A 341 -17.78 16.19 6.62
N VAL A 342 -16.83 15.44 7.18
CA VAL A 342 -15.42 15.80 7.29
C VAL A 342 -14.62 15.00 6.26
N VAL A 343 -13.92 15.69 5.36
CA VAL A 343 -13.05 15.08 4.35
C VAL A 343 -11.61 15.51 4.61
N ALA A 344 -10.76 14.60 5.05
CA ALA A 344 -9.33 14.84 5.22
C ALA A 344 -8.55 14.08 4.14
N ALA A 345 -8.41 14.72 2.99
CA ALA A 345 -7.76 14.17 1.81
C ALA A 345 -7.08 15.29 1.03
N ARG A 346 -5.88 15.01 0.48
CA ARG A 346 -5.22 15.97 -0.41
C ARG A 346 -6.14 16.29 -1.59
N ARG A 347 -6.09 17.55 -2.02
CA ARG A 347 -6.88 18.04 -3.15
C ARG A 347 -6.76 17.09 -4.34
N GLY A 348 -7.89 16.57 -4.77
CA GLY A 348 -8.03 15.72 -5.94
C GLY A 348 -8.17 16.53 -7.24
N GLU A 349 -8.68 15.85 -8.27
CA GLU A 349 -9.03 16.48 -9.53
C GLU A 349 -10.12 17.55 -9.34
N GLU A 350 -10.11 18.61 -10.16
CA GLU A 350 -11.06 19.72 -10.06
C GLU A 350 -12.52 19.25 -10.12
N ALA A 351 -12.81 18.26 -10.97
CA ALA A 351 -14.14 17.67 -11.06
C ALA A 351 -14.61 17.03 -9.74
N ALA A 352 -13.72 16.37 -8.99
CA ALA A 352 -14.04 15.78 -7.70
C ALA A 352 -14.31 16.87 -6.66
N MET A 353 -13.49 17.93 -6.65
CA MET A 353 -13.68 19.06 -5.76
C MET A 353 -15.00 19.81 -6.03
N THR A 354 -15.34 20.03 -7.31
CA THR A 354 -16.62 20.64 -7.69
C THR A 354 -17.81 19.84 -7.18
N ARG A 355 -17.77 18.51 -7.32
CA ARG A 355 -18.82 17.62 -6.80
C ARG A 355 -18.91 17.67 -5.28
N LEU A 356 -17.78 17.65 -4.57
CA LEU A 356 -17.74 17.76 -3.13
C LEU A 356 -18.37 19.06 -2.64
N GLU A 357 -18.01 20.19 -3.25
CA GLU A 357 -18.58 21.50 -2.92
C GLU A 357 -20.07 21.61 -3.26
N ALA A 358 -20.55 20.93 -4.28
CA ALA A 358 -21.97 20.89 -4.62
C ALA A 358 -22.85 20.19 -3.57
N LEU A 359 -22.26 19.34 -2.71
CA LEU A 359 -22.96 18.73 -1.57
C LEU A 359 -23.14 19.70 -0.39
N ARG A 360 -22.32 20.74 -0.29
CA ARG A 360 -22.32 21.68 0.86
C ARG A 360 -23.70 22.23 1.23
N PRO A 361 -24.52 22.75 0.31
CA PRO A 361 -25.84 23.30 0.66
C PRO A 361 -26.88 22.27 1.11
N ARG A 362 -26.60 20.97 0.89
CA ARG A 362 -27.47 19.85 1.23
C ARG A 362 -27.10 19.20 2.57
N LEU A 363 -25.86 19.35 3.00
CA LEU A 363 -25.32 18.80 4.26
C LEU A 363 -25.57 19.78 5.42
N ALA A 364 -25.65 19.26 6.65
CA ALA A 364 -25.64 20.10 7.84
C ALA A 364 -24.35 20.93 7.92
N ALA A 365 -23.22 20.31 7.58
CA ALA A 365 -21.93 21.01 7.40
C ALA A 365 -20.98 20.17 6.51
N LEU A 366 -19.97 20.84 5.95
CA LEU A 366 -18.89 20.21 5.19
C LEU A 366 -17.56 20.87 5.55
N ASP A 367 -16.64 20.08 6.11
CA ASP A 367 -15.26 20.47 6.37
C ASP A 367 -14.34 19.71 5.42
N TRP A 368 -13.51 20.43 4.67
CA TRP A 368 -12.45 19.82 3.85
C TRP A 368 -11.09 20.29 4.33
N HIS A 369 -10.20 19.32 4.56
CA HIS A 369 -8.81 19.52 4.94
C HIS A 369 -7.93 18.97 3.80
N ASP A 370 -6.96 19.77 3.33
CA ASP A 370 -5.99 19.35 2.28
C ASP A 370 -4.93 18.40 2.84
N GLY A 371 -5.37 17.16 3.12
CA GLY A 371 -4.60 16.14 3.81
C GLY A 371 -4.58 16.35 5.33
N TYR A 372 -3.82 15.49 5.99
CA TYR A 372 -3.62 15.54 7.44
C TYR A 372 -2.24 15.02 7.84
N THR A 373 -1.85 15.26 9.06
CA THR A 373 -0.65 14.68 9.69
C THR A 373 -1.07 13.83 10.89
N HIS A 374 -0.26 12.82 11.24
CA HIS A 374 -0.55 11.98 12.40
C HIS A 374 -0.63 12.78 13.71
N ALA A 375 0.17 13.86 13.84
CA ALA A 375 0.13 14.74 15.00
C ALA A 375 -1.16 15.58 15.09
N GLY A 376 -1.83 15.82 13.95
CA GLY A 376 -3.09 16.58 13.89
C GLY A 376 -4.35 15.72 13.98
N LEU A 377 -4.23 14.39 14.03
CA LEU A 377 -5.39 13.49 13.98
C LEU A 377 -6.34 13.66 15.17
N ASP A 378 -5.83 13.91 16.37
CA ASP A 378 -6.68 14.07 17.56
C ASP A 378 -7.58 15.30 17.44
N GLY A 379 -7.03 16.41 16.92
CA GLY A 379 -7.82 17.61 16.66
C GLY A 379 -8.82 17.45 15.52
N LEU A 380 -8.46 16.67 14.49
CA LEU A 380 -9.31 16.39 13.33
C LEU A 380 -10.49 15.46 13.68
N LEU A 381 -10.21 14.43 14.49
CA LEU A 381 -11.12 13.33 14.79
C LEU A 381 -11.86 13.48 16.13
N GLY A 382 -11.51 14.48 16.93
CA GLY A 382 -12.03 14.63 18.30
C GLY A 382 -13.55 14.60 18.42
N ASP A 383 -14.24 15.17 17.45
CA ASP A 383 -15.71 15.26 17.43
C ASP A 383 -16.35 14.36 16.36
N VAL A 384 -15.60 13.47 15.72
CA VAL A 384 -16.12 12.55 14.70
C VAL A 384 -16.89 11.42 15.35
N ASP A 385 -18.10 11.17 14.88
CA ASP A 385 -19.00 10.14 15.38
C ASP A 385 -18.85 8.81 14.66
N VAL A 386 -18.60 8.84 13.33
CA VAL A 386 -18.48 7.65 12.48
C VAL A 386 -17.39 7.84 11.44
N GLY A 387 -16.51 6.84 11.30
CA GLY A 387 -15.49 6.76 10.26
C GLY A 387 -16.01 6.06 9.01
N LEU A 388 -15.81 6.67 7.85
CA LEU A 388 -16.19 6.09 6.55
C LEU A 388 -14.98 5.43 5.88
N VAL A 389 -15.08 4.13 5.62
CA VAL A 389 -14.02 3.34 4.95
C VAL A 389 -14.65 2.55 3.80
N PRO A 390 -14.94 3.18 2.65
CA PRO A 390 -15.67 2.59 1.53
C PRO A 390 -14.78 2.08 0.39
N PRO A 391 -13.66 1.34 0.58
CA PRO A 391 -12.85 0.88 -0.54
C PRO A 391 -13.66 0.00 -1.50
N LEU A 392 -13.36 0.13 -2.81
CA LEU A 392 -13.94 -0.72 -3.84
C LEU A 392 -13.02 -1.88 -4.22
N TRP A 393 -11.77 -1.83 -3.81
CA TRP A 393 -10.81 -2.91 -3.94
C TRP A 393 -10.59 -3.63 -2.59
N ALA A 394 -10.02 -4.82 -2.61
CA ALA A 394 -9.68 -5.54 -1.38
C ALA A 394 -8.51 -4.85 -0.66
N ASP A 395 -8.79 -3.77 0.07
CA ASP A 395 -7.77 -3.04 0.84
C ASP A 395 -7.27 -3.92 1.99
N ASN A 396 -5.97 -4.15 2.04
CA ASN A 396 -5.38 -5.16 2.89
C ASN A 396 -5.72 -4.99 4.38
N LEU A 397 -5.36 -3.83 4.93
CA LEU A 397 -5.80 -3.30 6.23
C LEU A 397 -5.49 -1.80 6.24
N PRO A 398 -6.46 -0.94 5.90
CA PRO A 398 -6.21 0.48 5.71
C PRO A 398 -5.82 1.17 7.00
N GLN A 399 -4.70 1.91 6.98
CA GLN A 399 -4.20 2.68 8.13
C GLN A 399 -5.27 3.64 8.67
N VAL A 400 -6.02 4.29 7.78
CA VAL A 400 -7.10 5.23 8.16
C VAL A 400 -8.20 4.55 8.98
N ALA A 401 -8.50 3.27 8.73
CA ALA A 401 -9.43 2.50 9.54
C ALA A 401 -8.88 2.30 10.95
N ILE A 402 -7.60 1.90 11.07
CA ILE A 402 -6.94 1.74 12.36
C ILE A 402 -6.88 3.07 13.12
N GLU A 403 -6.54 4.17 12.43
CA GLU A 403 -6.44 5.52 13.03
C GLU A 403 -7.75 5.99 13.66
N MET A 404 -8.87 5.83 12.94
CA MET A 404 -10.20 6.16 13.46
C MET A 404 -10.63 5.17 14.55
N HIS A 405 -10.49 3.89 14.30
CA HIS A 405 -10.91 2.84 15.24
C HIS A 405 -10.15 2.90 16.58
N SER A 406 -8.85 3.24 16.53
CA SER A 406 -8.03 3.44 17.74
C SER A 406 -8.55 4.55 18.66
N ARG A 407 -9.36 5.45 18.15
CA ARG A 407 -10.03 6.54 18.90
C ARG A 407 -11.46 6.22 19.31
N HIS A 408 -11.83 4.94 19.25
CA HIS A 408 -13.20 4.48 19.47
C HIS A 408 -14.22 5.19 18.56
N ILE A 409 -13.83 5.48 17.30
CA ILE A 409 -14.75 5.92 16.27
C ILE A 409 -15.23 4.67 15.52
N PRO A 410 -16.53 4.35 15.56
CA PRO A 410 -17.05 3.19 14.85
C PRO A 410 -16.91 3.35 13.33
N LEU A 411 -16.65 2.25 12.63
CA LEU A 411 -16.39 2.25 11.20
C LEU A 411 -17.60 1.77 10.41
N LEU A 412 -18.10 2.62 9.51
CA LEU A 412 -18.98 2.18 8.42
C LEU A 412 -18.10 1.87 7.22
N CYS A 413 -17.97 0.58 6.87
CA CYS A 413 -17.02 0.12 5.88
C CYS A 413 -17.66 -0.77 4.83
N SER A 414 -17.02 -0.89 3.66
CA SER A 414 -17.42 -1.88 2.66
C SER A 414 -16.95 -3.28 3.07
N ASP A 415 -17.55 -4.29 2.44
CA ASP A 415 -17.20 -5.71 2.60
C ASP A 415 -15.88 -6.09 1.91
N ARG A 416 -15.03 -5.13 1.54
CA ARG A 416 -13.76 -5.34 0.83
C ARG A 416 -12.56 -5.11 1.72
N GLY A 417 -11.75 -6.16 1.89
CA GLY A 417 -10.49 -6.12 2.65
C GLY A 417 -10.67 -6.15 4.16
N GLY A 418 -9.61 -5.73 4.88
CA GLY A 418 -9.48 -5.95 6.33
C GLY A 418 -10.18 -4.92 7.22
N ALA A 419 -10.74 -3.83 6.69
CA ALA A 419 -11.37 -2.80 7.54
C ALA A 419 -12.56 -3.35 8.34
N GLN A 420 -13.40 -4.19 7.73
CA GLN A 420 -14.54 -4.83 8.36
C GLN A 420 -14.16 -5.76 9.54
N GLU A 421 -12.93 -6.26 9.55
CA GLU A 421 -12.44 -7.15 10.61
C GLU A 421 -12.17 -6.38 11.93
N LEU A 422 -11.92 -5.07 11.83
CA LEU A 422 -11.84 -4.20 13.01
C LEU A 422 -13.23 -3.94 13.58
N ALA A 423 -14.21 -3.68 12.71
CA ALA A 423 -15.59 -3.43 13.10
C ALA A 423 -16.26 -4.66 13.72
N GLY A 424 -16.09 -5.84 13.10
CA GLY A 424 -16.65 -7.10 13.58
C GLY A 424 -18.19 -7.13 13.66
N CYS A 425 -18.89 -6.21 12.96
CA CYS A 425 -20.33 -6.00 13.07
C CYS A 425 -20.97 -5.78 11.69
N ASP A 426 -21.78 -6.73 11.24
CA ASP A 426 -22.43 -6.70 9.92
C ASP A 426 -23.35 -5.48 9.72
N ALA A 427 -23.93 -4.93 10.80
CA ALA A 427 -24.75 -3.74 10.73
C ALA A 427 -24.00 -2.51 10.25
N MET A 428 -22.66 -2.49 10.41
CA MET A 428 -21.75 -1.42 9.98
C MET A 428 -20.98 -1.78 8.70
N VAL A 429 -21.38 -2.84 8.00
CA VAL A 429 -20.76 -3.26 6.74
C VAL A 429 -21.79 -3.19 5.62
N PHE A 430 -21.38 -2.72 4.44
CA PHE A 430 -22.19 -2.68 3.22
C PHE A 430 -21.45 -3.31 2.04
N ALA A 431 -22.20 -3.81 1.05
CA ALA A 431 -21.61 -4.38 -0.16
C ALA A 431 -20.87 -3.29 -0.96
N ALA A 432 -19.61 -3.53 -1.31
CA ALA A 432 -18.77 -2.58 -2.03
C ALA A 432 -19.40 -2.17 -3.37
N GLY A 433 -19.54 -0.87 -3.58
CA GLY A 433 -20.17 -0.29 -4.77
C GLY A 433 -21.71 -0.21 -4.70
N ASP A 434 -22.34 -0.72 -3.66
CA ASP A 434 -23.78 -0.60 -3.46
C ASP A 434 -24.12 0.70 -2.70
N GLY A 435 -24.40 1.77 -3.45
CA GLY A 435 -24.80 3.06 -2.88
C GLY A 435 -26.14 3.01 -2.14
N ALA A 436 -27.06 2.10 -2.49
CA ALA A 436 -28.32 1.97 -1.78
C ALA A 436 -28.11 1.35 -0.39
N ALA A 437 -27.33 0.26 -0.31
CA ALA A 437 -26.95 -0.35 0.97
C ALA A 437 -26.17 0.64 1.86
N PHE A 438 -25.22 1.40 1.30
CA PHE A 438 -24.51 2.43 2.05
C PHE A 438 -25.46 3.49 2.65
N ARG A 439 -26.37 4.04 1.83
CA ARG A 439 -27.36 5.03 2.30
C ARG A 439 -28.30 4.47 3.36
N ALA A 440 -28.72 3.21 3.19
CA ALA A 440 -29.55 2.54 4.20
C ALA A 440 -28.84 2.42 5.55
N ARG A 441 -27.54 2.08 5.57
CA ARG A 441 -26.74 2.05 6.81
C ARG A 441 -26.59 3.46 7.43
N LEU A 442 -26.33 4.50 6.61
CA LEU A 442 -26.31 5.87 7.10
C LEU A 442 -27.65 6.31 7.70
N ALA A 443 -28.77 5.97 7.06
CA ALA A 443 -30.09 6.29 7.56
C ALA A 443 -30.37 5.58 8.91
N ALA A 444 -30.00 4.31 9.03
CA ALA A 444 -30.14 3.55 10.27
C ALA A 444 -29.26 4.14 11.41
N LEU A 445 -28.04 4.62 11.09
CA LEU A 445 -27.20 5.33 12.06
C LEU A 445 -27.84 6.62 12.54
N VAL A 446 -28.36 7.45 11.62
CA VAL A 446 -29.06 8.70 11.94
C VAL A 446 -30.32 8.45 12.76
N ALA A 447 -31.05 7.36 12.46
CA ALA A 447 -32.26 6.97 13.21
C ALA A 447 -31.96 6.32 14.57
N GLY A 448 -30.69 6.03 14.90
CA GLY A 448 -30.32 5.34 16.14
C GLY A 448 -30.75 3.87 16.17
N GLU A 449 -30.93 3.25 15.00
CA GLU A 449 -31.38 1.85 14.86
C GLU A 449 -30.24 0.84 14.99
N ILE A 450 -28.97 1.29 14.96
CA ILE A 450 -27.80 0.43 15.09
C ILE A 450 -27.39 0.34 16.57
N ASP A 451 -27.38 -0.89 17.11
CA ASP A 451 -26.89 -1.15 18.47
C ASP A 451 -25.38 -0.95 18.56
N MET A 452 -24.95 0.23 19.02
CA MET A 452 -23.54 0.57 19.17
C MET A 452 -22.86 -0.19 20.31
N ASP A 453 -23.60 -0.65 21.31
CA ASP A 453 -23.05 -1.52 22.37
C ASP A 453 -22.73 -2.90 21.81
N ALA A 454 -23.59 -3.44 20.94
CA ALA A 454 -23.28 -4.68 20.21
C ALA A 454 -22.06 -4.50 19.30
N TYR A 455 -21.96 -3.36 18.60
CA TYR A 455 -20.78 -3.03 17.78
C TYR A 455 -19.50 -3.14 18.61
N TRP A 456 -19.42 -2.45 19.75
CA TRP A 456 -18.20 -2.40 20.56
C TRP A 456 -17.89 -3.73 21.26
N ARG A 457 -18.88 -4.59 21.51
CA ARG A 457 -18.63 -5.95 22.02
C ARG A 457 -17.96 -6.85 21.00
N CYS A 458 -18.19 -6.62 19.70
CA CYS A 458 -17.64 -7.41 18.61
C CYS A 458 -16.36 -6.77 18.01
N ALA A 459 -16.14 -5.48 18.23
CA ALA A 459 -15.02 -4.74 17.70
C ALA A 459 -13.68 -5.29 18.20
N ARG A 460 -12.74 -5.45 17.29
CA ARG A 460 -11.39 -5.92 17.59
C ARG A 460 -10.50 -4.76 17.99
N ALA A 461 -9.84 -4.83 19.13
CA ALA A 461 -8.83 -3.84 19.50
C ALA A 461 -7.69 -3.80 18.45
N PRO A 462 -7.24 -2.59 18.05
CA PRO A 462 -6.08 -2.45 17.17
C PRO A 462 -4.81 -3.01 17.84
N VAL A 463 -3.89 -3.53 17.02
CA VAL A 463 -2.65 -4.14 17.52
C VAL A 463 -1.60 -3.05 17.74
N THR A 464 -1.06 -2.96 18.96
CA THR A 464 0.07 -2.04 19.25
C THR A 464 1.37 -2.54 18.61
N MET A 465 2.37 -1.66 18.45
CA MET A 465 3.67 -2.07 17.94
C MET A 465 4.36 -3.10 18.86
N ALA A 466 4.20 -2.99 20.16
CA ALA A 466 4.78 -3.95 21.11
C ALA A 466 4.15 -5.36 20.96
N GLN A 467 2.82 -5.42 20.85
CA GLN A 467 2.11 -6.68 20.60
C GLN A 467 2.51 -7.30 19.26
N HIS A 468 2.59 -6.47 18.21
CA HIS A 468 2.98 -6.92 16.87
C HIS A 468 4.41 -7.46 16.83
N VAL A 469 5.37 -6.77 17.46
CA VAL A 469 6.75 -7.26 17.56
C VAL A 469 6.80 -8.59 18.27
N ALA A 470 6.08 -8.75 19.39
CA ALA A 470 6.00 -10.01 20.12
C ALA A 470 5.35 -11.14 19.27
N GLU A 471 4.38 -10.81 18.41
CA GLU A 471 3.78 -11.76 17.49
C GLU A 471 4.74 -12.14 16.36
N LEU A 472 5.45 -11.19 15.76
CA LEU A 472 6.49 -11.46 14.78
C LEU A 472 7.58 -12.38 15.35
N GLU A 473 8.01 -12.14 16.59
CA GLU A 473 9.01 -12.98 17.23
C GLU A 473 8.56 -14.43 17.37
N ARG A 474 7.27 -14.69 17.66
CA ARG A 474 6.73 -16.05 17.64
C ARG A 474 6.80 -16.72 16.27
N HIS A 475 6.63 -15.96 15.20
CA HIS A 475 6.77 -16.46 13.82
C HIS A 475 8.23 -16.59 13.37
N TYR A 476 9.16 -15.89 14.02
CA TYR A 476 10.60 -15.97 13.75
C TYR A 476 11.27 -17.18 14.40
N HIS A 477 10.64 -17.77 15.38
CA HIS A 477 11.05 -19.05 15.95
C HIS A 477 10.33 -20.20 15.24
N PRO A 478 11.03 -21.38 15.03
CA PRO A 478 10.41 -22.57 14.42
C PRO A 478 9.23 -23.08 15.21
#